data_6edd5d23ccf0da6636896a7b02d0ffb1
#
_entry.id   6edd5d23ccf0da6636896a7b02d0ffb1
#
_cell.length_a   1.000
_cell.length_b   1.000
_cell.length_c   1.000
_cell.angle_alpha   90.00
_cell.angle_beta   90.00
_cell.angle_gamma   90.00
#
_symmetry.space_group_name_H-M   'P 1'
#
loop_
_entity.id
_entity.type
_entity.pdbx_description
1 polymer ?
#
loop_
_entity_poly.entity_id
_entity_poly.type
_entity_poly.pdbx_seq_one_letter_code
_entity_poly.pdbx_strand_id
1 'polypeptide(L)'
;MQTKMQALVTYGAHDYRLEKVDVPRAGKGEMIIKVEGCGICAGDLKAYEGGTVFWGDGKKPPYVEVPAIGGHEFVGHIVEIGPGIEEKETYGIADKDFKIGDRVAVEQIAPCGECRFCKEGNYHLCVPHNVYGFKNYLNGGFAEYAKLTKESLVYKIPEDMPLKKALLIEPYACSMHAIDRAKIGKDDVVVIS
;
A
#
# COMPACT_ATOMS: atom_id res chain seq x y z
N MET A 1 18.36 -14.52 5.98
CA MET A 1 17.76 -13.36 5.24
C MET A 1 18.85 -12.30 5.11
N GLN A 2 18.96 -11.62 3.96
CA GLN A 2 19.95 -10.53 3.78
C GLN A 2 19.65 -9.39 4.76
N THR A 3 20.66 -8.59 5.11
CA THR A 3 20.53 -7.48 6.07
C THR A 3 20.29 -6.13 5.39
N LYS A 4 20.66 -6.01 4.12
CA LYS A 4 20.49 -4.80 3.30
C LYS A 4 19.70 -5.12 2.05
N MET A 5 18.93 -4.15 1.56
CA MET A 5 18.15 -4.22 0.32
C MET A 5 18.33 -2.95 -0.51
N GLN A 6 18.05 -3.05 -1.80
CA GLN A 6 17.90 -1.87 -2.65
C GLN A 6 16.52 -1.27 -2.46
N ALA A 7 16.46 0.06 -2.38
CA ALA A 7 15.21 0.80 -2.31
C ALA A 7 15.35 2.16 -3.01
N LEU A 8 14.25 2.62 -3.61
CA LEU A 8 14.14 3.97 -4.13
C LEU A 8 13.59 4.87 -3.03
N VAL A 9 14.47 5.64 -2.39
CA VAL A 9 14.15 6.51 -1.26
C VAL A 9 13.87 7.92 -1.76
N THR A 10 12.74 8.51 -1.37
CA THR A 10 12.44 9.92 -1.65
C THR A 10 12.82 10.80 -0.46
N TYR A 11 13.46 11.92 -0.76
CA TYR A 11 13.83 12.99 0.18
C TYR A 11 13.09 14.30 -0.12
N GLY A 12 12.42 14.37 -1.25
CA GLY A 12 11.69 15.54 -1.70
C GLY A 12 11.25 15.41 -3.16
N ALA A 13 10.55 16.43 -3.67
CA ALA A 13 10.27 16.52 -5.09
C ALA A 13 11.56 16.49 -5.90
N HIS A 14 11.60 15.71 -6.97
CA HIS A 14 12.78 15.48 -7.84
C HIS A 14 14.01 14.88 -7.12
N ASP A 15 13.90 14.53 -5.83
CA ASP A 15 15.02 13.94 -5.06
C ASP A 15 14.68 12.50 -4.64
N TYR A 16 14.83 11.58 -5.59
CA TYR A 16 14.65 10.14 -5.43
C TYR A 16 15.99 9.43 -5.65
N ARG A 17 16.42 8.65 -4.68
CA ARG A 17 17.75 8.04 -4.67
C ARG A 17 17.66 6.53 -4.54
N LEU A 18 18.35 5.80 -5.41
CA LEU A 18 18.50 4.35 -5.26
C LEU A 18 19.57 4.07 -4.20
N GLU A 19 19.18 3.53 -3.07
CA GLU A 19 20.05 3.34 -1.92
C GLU A 19 20.00 1.91 -1.37
N LYS A 20 21.04 1.54 -0.62
CA LYS A 20 21.07 0.33 0.19
C LYS A 20 20.62 0.67 1.61
N VAL A 21 19.41 0.21 1.95
CA VAL A 21 18.83 0.39 3.28
C VAL A 21 18.74 -0.94 4.03
N ASP A 22 18.43 -0.89 5.32
CA ASP A 22 18.22 -2.11 6.11
C ASP A 22 16.93 -2.81 5.69
N VAL A 23 16.96 -4.15 5.61
CA VAL A 23 15.75 -4.95 5.43
C VAL A 23 14.93 -4.86 6.71
N PRO A 24 13.64 -4.47 6.64
CA PRO A 24 12.79 -4.37 7.82
C PRO A 24 12.58 -5.75 8.48
N ARG A 25 12.22 -5.74 9.76
CA ARG A 25 11.85 -6.93 10.52
C ARG A 25 10.41 -6.85 10.98
N ALA A 26 9.76 -8.02 11.06
CA ALA A 26 8.38 -8.10 11.51
C ALA A 26 8.30 -8.02 13.05
N GLY A 27 7.58 -7.03 13.54
CA GLY A 27 7.15 -6.94 14.94
C GLY A 27 5.83 -7.68 15.20
N LYS A 28 5.20 -7.44 16.34
CA LYS A 28 3.91 -8.04 16.70
C LYS A 28 2.82 -7.62 15.70
N GLY A 29 2.15 -8.61 15.10
CA GLY A 29 1.07 -8.41 14.11
C GLY A 29 1.54 -7.90 12.75
N GLU A 30 2.86 -7.89 12.50
CA GLU A 30 3.46 -7.43 11.25
C GLU A 30 3.96 -8.60 10.38
N MET A 31 4.13 -8.35 9.11
CA MET A 31 4.74 -9.28 8.16
C MET A 31 5.76 -8.57 7.29
N ILE A 32 6.74 -9.31 6.77
CA ILE A 32 7.63 -8.84 5.71
C ILE A 32 7.33 -9.64 4.45
N ILE A 33 7.18 -8.93 3.36
CA ILE A 33 7.12 -9.55 2.03
C ILE A 33 8.39 -9.26 1.24
N LYS A 34 8.80 -10.23 0.44
CA LYS A 34 9.70 -10.00 -0.68
C LYS A 34 8.85 -9.49 -1.84
N VAL A 35 9.09 -8.27 -2.26
CA VAL A 35 8.34 -7.63 -3.33
C VAL A 35 8.63 -8.34 -4.64
N GLU A 36 7.58 -8.76 -5.33
CA GLU A 36 7.65 -9.38 -6.67
C GLU A 36 7.56 -8.30 -7.76
N GLY A 37 6.79 -7.26 -7.49
CA GLY A 37 6.64 -6.09 -8.34
C GLY A 37 5.83 -4.99 -7.68
N CYS A 38 5.97 -3.79 -8.22
CA CYS A 38 5.20 -2.62 -7.81
C CYS A 38 4.85 -1.79 -9.05
N GLY A 39 3.58 -1.42 -9.19
CA GLY A 39 3.11 -0.49 -10.21
C GLY A 39 3.58 0.94 -9.90
N ILE A 40 3.54 1.80 -10.92
CA ILE A 40 3.80 3.24 -10.79
C ILE A 40 2.48 3.97 -11.06
N CYS A 41 1.90 4.54 -10.01
CA CYS A 41 0.69 5.33 -10.08
C CYS A 41 0.95 6.74 -10.65
N ALA A 42 -0.06 7.34 -11.24
CA ALA A 42 -0.01 8.76 -11.57
C ALA A 42 0.23 9.65 -10.33
N GLY A 43 -0.17 9.16 -9.13
CA GLY A 43 0.13 9.79 -7.85
C GLY A 43 1.62 9.84 -7.54
N ASP A 44 2.37 8.78 -7.85
CA ASP A 44 3.84 8.75 -7.67
C ASP A 44 4.52 9.79 -8.58
N LEU A 45 4.08 9.91 -9.83
CA LEU A 45 4.59 10.93 -10.76
C LEU A 45 4.30 12.34 -10.28
N LYS A 46 3.07 12.61 -9.83
CA LYS A 46 2.70 13.92 -9.26
C LYS A 46 3.47 14.25 -7.99
N ALA A 47 3.77 13.25 -7.15
CA ALA A 47 4.62 13.44 -5.99
C ALA A 47 6.07 13.77 -6.42
N TYR A 48 6.61 13.05 -7.40
CA TYR A 48 7.93 13.34 -7.95
C TYR A 48 8.02 14.77 -8.52
N GLU A 49 7.00 15.21 -9.25
CA GLU A 49 6.94 16.53 -9.89
C GLU A 49 6.68 17.69 -8.91
N GLY A 50 6.53 17.43 -7.63
CA GLY A 50 6.35 18.49 -6.62
C GLY A 50 4.91 18.96 -6.47
N GLY A 51 3.92 18.14 -6.83
CA GLY A 51 2.50 18.49 -6.71
C GLY A 51 2.12 18.94 -5.30
N THR A 52 1.41 20.07 -5.20
CA THR A 52 1.07 20.71 -3.92
C THR A 52 0.18 19.86 -3.01
N VAL A 53 -0.57 18.91 -3.58
CA VAL A 53 -1.34 17.91 -2.80
C VAL A 53 -0.41 17.05 -1.94
N PHE A 54 0.80 16.77 -2.42
CA PHE A 54 1.79 15.94 -1.74
C PHE A 54 2.75 16.74 -0.86
N TRP A 55 3.19 17.90 -1.34
CA TRP A 55 4.25 18.68 -0.70
C TRP A 55 3.75 19.95 0.01
N GLY A 56 2.43 20.17 0.01
CA GLY A 56 1.84 21.38 0.58
C GLY A 56 2.01 22.60 -0.33
N ASP A 57 1.43 23.71 0.09
CA ASP A 57 1.41 24.98 -0.63
C ASP A 57 1.77 26.18 0.25
N GLY A 58 2.36 25.92 1.42
CA GLY A 58 2.64 26.91 2.47
C GLY A 58 1.43 27.20 3.37
N LYS A 59 0.23 26.82 2.98
CA LYS A 59 -1.00 26.90 3.81
C LYS A 59 -1.37 25.53 4.38
N LYS A 60 -1.15 24.48 3.62
CA LYS A 60 -1.34 23.08 4.05
C LYS A 60 0.01 22.42 4.24
N PRO A 61 0.17 21.61 5.30
CA PRO A 61 1.40 20.85 5.52
C PRO A 61 1.57 19.80 4.40
N PRO A 62 2.80 19.33 4.16
CA PRO A 62 3.05 18.20 3.29
C PRO A 62 2.27 16.96 3.72
N TYR A 63 1.71 16.24 2.75
CA TYR A 63 1.14 14.91 2.97
C TYR A 63 2.24 13.85 3.03
N VAL A 64 3.27 13.99 2.19
CA VAL A 64 4.42 13.07 2.16
C VAL A 64 5.34 13.37 3.32
N GLU A 65 5.72 12.34 4.05
CA GLU A 65 6.71 12.39 5.13
C GLU A 65 8.00 11.74 4.65
N VAL A 66 9.08 12.48 4.68
CA VAL A 66 10.41 12.03 4.19
C VAL A 66 11.40 11.78 5.34
N PRO A 67 12.41 10.89 5.14
CA PRO A 67 12.58 10.02 3.97
C PRO A 67 11.53 8.91 3.94
N ALA A 68 11.10 8.51 2.72
CA ALA A 68 10.16 7.42 2.53
C ALA A 68 10.54 6.57 1.32
N ILE A 69 10.12 5.32 1.29
CA ILE A 69 10.22 4.46 0.11
C ILE A 69 8.84 4.44 -0.55
N GLY A 70 8.76 4.93 -1.79
CA GLY A 70 7.51 5.07 -2.54
C GLY A 70 6.89 3.75 -3.00
N GLY A 71 5.80 3.85 -3.78
CA GLY A 71 5.09 2.72 -4.38
C GLY A 71 4.01 2.11 -3.49
N HIS A 72 2.78 2.10 -3.95
CA HIS A 72 1.63 1.59 -3.20
C HIS A 72 0.82 0.52 -3.95
N GLU A 73 1.19 0.20 -5.19
CA GLU A 73 0.57 -0.83 -6.04
C GLU A 73 1.46 -2.08 -6.08
N PHE A 74 1.68 -2.75 -4.93
CA PHE A 74 2.68 -3.80 -4.85
C PHE A 74 2.11 -5.16 -4.43
N VAL A 75 2.77 -6.21 -4.90
CA VAL A 75 2.51 -7.60 -4.59
C VAL A 75 3.82 -8.30 -4.24
N GLY A 76 3.74 -9.39 -3.50
CA GLY A 76 4.94 -10.15 -3.14
C GLY A 76 4.63 -11.40 -2.33
N HIS A 77 5.68 -12.07 -1.88
CA HIS A 77 5.59 -13.30 -1.08
C HIS A 77 5.99 -13.03 0.36
N ILE A 78 5.22 -13.55 1.30
CA ILE A 78 5.52 -13.45 2.73
C ILE A 78 6.81 -14.21 3.03
N VAL A 79 7.78 -13.53 3.65
CA VAL A 79 9.08 -14.12 4.02
C VAL A 79 9.36 -14.07 5.52
N GLU A 80 8.62 -13.28 6.28
CA GLU A 80 8.70 -13.22 7.73
C GLU A 80 7.33 -12.88 8.30
N ILE A 81 6.94 -13.55 9.38
CA ILE A 81 5.69 -13.33 10.11
C ILE A 81 6.05 -13.06 11.56
N GLY A 82 5.62 -11.91 12.07
CA GLY A 82 5.76 -11.56 13.48
C GLY A 82 4.73 -12.27 14.36
N PRO A 83 4.94 -12.32 15.66
CA PRO A 83 4.00 -12.96 16.59
C PRO A 83 2.65 -12.21 16.60
N GLY A 84 1.57 -12.94 16.91
CA GLY A 84 0.24 -12.38 17.05
C GLY A 84 -0.45 -11.99 15.74
N ILE A 85 -0.01 -12.55 14.61
CA ILE A 85 -0.68 -12.31 13.32
C ILE A 85 -2.08 -12.94 13.30
N GLU A 86 -2.28 -14.03 14.01
CA GLU A 86 -3.56 -14.74 14.19
C GLU A 86 -4.59 -13.90 14.96
N GLU A 87 -4.13 -12.96 15.79
CA GLU A 87 -4.95 -12.03 16.56
C GLU A 87 -5.31 -10.78 15.75
N LYS A 88 -4.80 -10.65 14.52
CA LYS A 88 -4.96 -9.45 13.71
C LYS A 88 -6.43 -9.18 13.45
N GLU A 89 -6.89 -8.03 13.92
CA GLU A 89 -8.20 -7.51 13.56
C GLU A 89 -8.17 -7.01 12.11
N THR A 90 -9.12 -7.52 11.34
CA THR A 90 -9.35 -7.06 9.98
C THR A 90 -10.79 -6.59 9.89
N TYR A 91 -11.10 -5.74 8.94
CA TYR A 91 -12.47 -5.26 8.69
C TYR A 91 -13.38 -6.34 8.07
N GLY A 92 -13.08 -7.62 8.32
CA GLY A 92 -13.84 -8.77 7.82
C GLY A 92 -13.56 -9.14 6.37
N ILE A 93 -12.66 -8.42 5.72
CA ILE A 93 -12.39 -8.52 4.27
C ILE A 93 -11.01 -9.06 3.92
N ALA A 94 -10.08 -9.10 4.88
CA ALA A 94 -8.74 -9.62 4.66
C ALA A 94 -8.56 -11.05 5.20
N ASP A 95 -7.67 -11.81 4.59
CA ASP A 95 -7.27 -13.13 5.06
C ASP A 95 -6.59 -13.07 6.44
N LYS A 96 -6.67 -14.15 7.20
CA LYS A 96 -6.05 -14.28 8.53
C LYS A 96 -5.08 -15.45 8.65
N ASP A 97 -5.25 -16.50 7.86
CA ASP A 97 -4.39 -17.71 7.89
C ASP A 97 -3.19 -17.52 6.95
N PHE A 98 -2.25 -16.65 7.36
CA PHE A 98 -1.05 -16.37 6.59
C PHE A 98 0.07 -17.35 6.89
N LYS A 99 0.81 -17.74 5.84
CA LYS A 99 2.00 -18.60 5.92
C LYS A 99 3.15 -17.98 5.14
N ILE A 100 4.37 -18.32 5.56
CA ILE A 100 5.57 -17.99 4.77
C ILE A 100 5.44 -18.65 3.40
N GLY A 101 5.68 -17.87 2.35
CA GLY A 101 5.50 -18.28 0.96
C GLY A 101 4.17 -17.86 0.36
N ASP A 102 3.15 -17.52 1.15
CA ASP A 102 1.90 -17.02 0.58
C ASP A 102 2.15 -15.77 -0.28
N ARG A 103 1.57 -15.77 -1.47
CA ARG A 103 1.60 -14.63 -2.37
C ARG A 103 0.44 -13.70 -2.04
N VAL A 104 0.75 -12.41 -1.86
CA VAL A 104 -0.22 -11.44 -1.36
C VAL A 104 -0.22 -10.14 -2.16
N ALA A 105 -1.41 -9.53 -2.23
CA ALA A 105 -1.61 -8.12 -2.57
C ALA A 105 -1.99 -7.34 -1.29
N VAL A 106 -1.71 -6.07 -1.28
CA VAL A 106 -1.89 -5.21 -0.11
C VAL A 106 -2.78 -4.02 -0.48
N GLU A 107 -3.75 -3.72 0.36
CA GLU A 107 -4.51 -2.47 0.26
C GLU A 107 -3.56 -1.28 0.49
N GLN A 108 -3.64 -0.28 -0.36
CA GLN A 108 -2.77 0.89 -0.26
C GLN A 108 -2.93 1.67 1.05
N ILE A 109 -4.11 1.66 1.67
CA ILE A 109 -4.40 2.31 2.94
C ILE A 109 -4.17 1.34 4.09
N ALA A 110 -3.42 1.77 5.10
CA ALA A 110 -3.38 1.15 6.42
C ALA A 110 -4.33 1.95 7.35
N PRO A 111 -5.57 1.49 7.55
CA PRO A 111 -6.57 2.26 8.28
C PRO A 111 -6.29 2.28 9.77
N CYS A 112 -6.58 3.39 10.45
CA CYS A 112 -6.29 3.54 11.88
C CYS A 112 -7.16 2.68 12.81
N GLY A 113 -8.29 2.13 12.34
CA GLY A 113 -9.23 1.36 13.16
C GLY A 113 -10.11 2.17 14.11
N GLU A 114 -9.75 3.41 14.43
CA GLU A 114 -10.34 4.16 15.55
C GLU A 114 -11.27 5.30 15.11
N CYS A 115 -11.05 5.89 13.94
CA CYS A 115 -11.88 6.99 13.47
C CYS A 115 -13.28 6.53 13.08
N ARG A 116 -14.22 7.47 13.00
CA ARG A 116 -15.63 7.17 12.69
C ARG A 116 -15.78 6.35 11.41
N PHE A 117 -15.02 6.67 10.37
CA PHE A 117 -15.11 5.98 9.09
C PHE A 117 -14.63 4.54 9.17
N CYS A 118 -13.54 4.29 9.91
CA CYS A 118 -13.07 2.93 10.14
C CYS A 118 -14.12 2.11 10.93
N LYS A 119 -14.72 2.70 11.96
CA LYS A 119 -15.76 2.04 12.77
C LYS A 119 -17.04 1.73 11.98
N GLU A 120 -17.32 2.51 10.95
CA GLU A 120 -18.44 2.32 10.03
C GLU A 120 -18.10 1.39 8.84
N GLY A 121 -16.87 0.84 8.76
CA GLY A 121 -16.41 0.02 7.63
C GLY A 121 -16.00 0.81 6.40
N ASN A 122 -16.05 2.15 6.45
CA ASN A 122 -15.64 3.04 5.36
C ASN A 122 -14.16 3.40 5.48
N TYR A 123 -13.28 2.41 5.68
CA TYR A 123 -11.85 2.62 5.96
C TYR A 123 -11.10 3.41 4.87
N HIS A 124 -11.57 3.38 3.63
CA HIS A 124 -11.05 4.21 2.53
C HIS A 124 -11.20 5.73 2.78
N LEU A 125 -12.05 6.13 3.73
CA LEU A 125 -12.21 7.51 4.21
C LEU A 125 -11.50 7.74 5.55
N CYS A 126 -10.56 6.87 5.93
CA CYS A 126 -9.81 6.97 7.17
C CYS A 126 -9.20 8.38 7.33
N VAL A 127 -9.42 9.02 8.50
CA VAL A 127 -9.00 10.41 8.72
C VAL A 127 -7.49 10.62 8.64
N PRO A 128 -6.63 9.78 9.28
CA PRO A 128 -5.17 9.86 9.08
C PRO A 128 -4.74 9.61 7.64
N HIS A 129 -5.50 8.82 6.90
CA HIS A 129 -5.25 8.48 5.50
C HIS A 129 -3.82 7.99 5.25
N ASN A 130 -3.39 7.00 6.03
CA ASN A 130 -2.05 6.45 5.96
C ASN A 130 -1.93 5.55 4.72
N VAL A 131 -1.25 6.03 3.70
CA VAL A 131 -1.02 5.31 2.44
C VAL A 131 0.43 4.89 2.35
N TYR A 132 0.66 3.65 1.95
CA TYR A 132 1.99 3.12 1.67
C TYR A 132 2.76 4.03 0.70
N GLY A 133 4.04 4.21 0.96
CA GLY A 133 4.90 5.00 0.09
C GLY A 133 4.87 6.51 0.29
N PHE A 134 3.94 7.03 1.11
CA PHE A 134 3.82 8.46 1.40
C PHE A 134 4.10 8.82 2.86
N LYS A 135 4.34 7.85 3.72
CA LYS A 135 4.64 8.03 5.14
C LYS A 135 5.97 7.38 5.49
N ASN A 136 6.79 8.06 6.28
CA ASN A 136 8.13 7.58 6.61
C ASN A 136 8.16 6.26 7.41
N TYR A 137 7.07 5.93 8.10
CA TYR A 137 6.90 4.68 8.85
C TYR A 137 6.13 3.61 8.05
N LEU A 138 5.52 3.97 6.90
CA LEU A 138 4.72 3.10 6.05
C LEU A 138 5.33 3.06 4.64
N ASN A 139 6.53 2.47 4.56
CA ASN A 139 7.30 2.34 3.34
C ASN A 139 6.62 1.41 2.34
N GLY A 140 6.66 1.80 1.07
CA GLY A 140 6.01 1.09 -0.03
C GLY A 140 6.88 0.08 -0.76
N GLY A 141 6.44 -0.31 -1.95
CA GLY A 141 6.96 -1.39 -2.76
C GLY A 141 8.11 -1.03 -3.71
N PHE A 142 8.61 0.21 -3.73
CA PHE A 142 9.79 0.54 -4.52
C PHE A 142 11.08 0.08 -3.82
N ALA A 143 11.07 -1.16 -3.33
CA ALA A 143 12.17 -1.83 -2.65
C ALA A 143 12.08 -3.35 -2.85
N GLU A 144 13.16 -4.07 -2.52
CA GLU A 144 13.15 -5.54 -2.59
C GLU A 144 12.27 -6.19 -1.51
N TYR A 145 12.05 -5.51 -0.38
CA TYR A 145 11.19 -5.97 0.72
C TYR A 145 10.33 -4.82 1.24
N ALA A 146 9.11 -5.14 1.64
CA ALA A 146 8.20 -4.22 2.28
C ALA A 146 7.67 -4.80 3.61
N LYS A 147 7.48 -3.92 4.59
CA LYS A 147 6.84 -4.26 5.87
C LYS A 147 5.36 -4.00 5.78
N LEU A 148 4.57 -5.01 6.11
CA LEU A 148 3.13 -4.89 6.28
C LEU A 148 2.85 -4.71 7.77
N THR A 149 2.32 -3.55 8.12
CA THR A 149 2.01 -3.21 9.52
C THR A 149 0.80 -3.98 10.02
N LYS A 150 0.57 -3.97 11.32
CA LYS A 150 -0.59 -4.64 11.92
C LYS A 150 -1.93 -4.09 11.40
N GLU A 151 -1.97 -2.85 10.94
CA GLU A 151 -3.16 -2.20 10.37
C GLU A 151 -3.40 -2.57 8.89
N SER A 152 -2.42 -3.13 8.21
CA SER A 152 -2.50 -3.43 6.77
C SER A 152 -3.60 -4.42 6.46
N LEU A 153 -4.37 -4.18 5.41
CA LEU A 153 -5.31 -5.12 4.84
C LEU A 153 -4.60 -5.92 3.76
N VAL A 154 -4.49 -7.22 3.96
CA VAL A 154 -3.67 -8.12 3.15
C VAL A 154 -4.53 -9.25 2.61
N TYR A 155 -4.41 -9.54 1.32
CA TYR A 155 -5.20 -10.52 0.60
C TYR A 155 -4.30 -11.55 -0.05
N LYS A 156 -4.58 -12.85 0.16
CA LYS A 156 -3.93 -13.90 -0.61
C LYS A 156 -4.37 -13.83 -2.06
N ILE A 157 -3.44 -14.01 -2.96
CA ILE A 157 -3.72 -14.08 -4.38
C ILE A 157 -3.22 -15.41 -4.96
N PRO A 158 -3.86 -15.93 -6.03
CA PRO A 158 -3.45 -17.18 -6.64
C PRO A 158 -1.97 -17.14 -7.07
N GLU A 159 -1.24 -18.21 -6.76
CA GLU A 159 0.18 -18.33 -7.11
C GLU A 159 0.39 -18.33 -8.63
N ASP A 160 -0.54 -18.91 -9.39
CA ASP A 160 -0.51 -19.00 -10.85
C ASP A 160 -0.99 -17.71 -11.55
N MET A 161 -1.42 -16.68 -10.80
CA MET A 161 -1.82 -15.41 -11.40
C MET A 161 -0.60 -14.72 -12.04
N PRO A 162 -0.62 -14.40 -13.34
CA PRO A 162 0.49 -13.67 -13.96
C PRO A 162 0.78 -12.35 -13.23
N LEU A 163 2.06 -12.02 -13.02
CA LEU A 163 2.49 -10.82 -12.30
C LEU A 163 1.81 -9.54 -12.83
N LYS A 164 1.72 -9.40 -14.15
CA LYS A 164 1.05 -8.25 -14.78
C LYS A 164 -0.42 -8.10 -14.37
N LYS A 165 -1.12 -9.21 -14.08
CA LYS A 165 -2.50 -9.17 -13.57
C LYS A 165 -2.51 -8.87 -12.07
N ALA A 166 -1.58 -9.46 -11.31
CA ALA A 166 -1.46 -9.21 -9.88
C ALA A 166 -1.20 -7.72 -9.58
N LEU A 167 -0.35 -7.07 -10.36
CA LEU A 167 -0.06 -5.63 -10.22
C LEU A 167 -1.25 -4.72 -10.57
N LEU A 168 -2.25 -5.24 -11.26
CA LEU A 168 -3.47 -4.48 -11.55
C LEU A 168 -4.54 -4.60 -10.45
N ILE A 169 -4.32 -5.38 -9.39
CA ILE A 169 -5.32 -5.58 -8.33
C ILE A 169 -5.68 -4.24 -7.68
N GLU A 170 -4.68 -3.46 -7.28
CA GLU A 170 -4.92 -2.16 -6.63
C GLU A 170 -5.60 -1.16 -7.57
N PRO A 171 -5.10 -0.84 -8.78
CA PRO A 171 -5.77 0.12 -9.67
C PRO A 171 -7.15 -0.36 -10.15
N TYR A 172 -7.36 -1.67 -10.28
CA TYR A 172 -8.70 -2.21 -10.55
C TYR A 172 -9.64 -2.04 -9.36
N ALA A 173 -9.17 -2.23 -8.15
CA ALA A 173 -9.98 -2.01 -6.95
C ALA A 173 -10.47 -0.56 -6.87
N CYS A 174 -9.62 0.42 -7.18
CA CYS A 174 -10.00 1.83 -7.29
C CYS A 174 -11.07 2.06 -8.35
N SER A 175 -10.92 1.44 -9.54
CA SER A 175 -11.88 1.55 -10.63
C SER A 175 -13.22 0.90 -10.30
N MET A 176 -13.19 -0.30 -9.71
CA MET A 176 -14.40 -1.00 -9.24
C MET A 176 -15.15 -0.21 -8.17
N HIS A 177 -14.40 0.37 -7.21
CA HIS A 177 -15.01 1.22 -6.20
C HIS A 177 -15.75 2.43 -6.82
N ALA A 178 -15.21 3.03 -7.86
CA ALA A 178 -15.89 4.11 -8.58
C ALA A 178 -17.19 3.65 -9.24
N ILE A 179 -17.20 2.46 -9.87
CA ILE A 179 -18.40 1.86 -10.48
C ILE A 179 -19.46 1.57 -9.42
N ASP A 180 -19.07 0.95 -8.30
CA ASP A 180 -19.97 0.64 -7.19
C ASP A 180 -20.58 1.89 -6.57
N ARG A 181 -19.77 2.95 -6.41
CA ARG A 181 -20.24 4.24 -5.88
C ARG A 181 -21.20 4.94 -6.85
N ALA A 182 -20.97 4.84 -8.14
CA ALA A 182 -21.85 5.39 -9.16
C ALA A 182 -23.12 4.55 -9.39
N LYS A 183 -23.17 3.32 -8.83
CA LYS A 183 -24.27 2.36 -8.98
C LYS A 183 -24.59 2.04 -10.44
N ILE A 184 -23.56 1.94 -11.27
CA ILE A 184 -23.70 1.69 -12.71
C ILE A 184 -24.21 0.26 -12.92
N GLY A 185 -25.34 0.14 -13.64
CA GLY A 185 -25.95 -1.11 -14.07
C GLY A 185 -25.61 -1.46 -15.52
N LYS A 186 -25.91 -2.68 -15.94
CA LYS A 186 -25.56 -3.19 -17.27
C LYS A 186 -26.24 -2.45 -18.45
N ASP A 187 -27.37 -1.79 -18.17
CA ASP A 187 -28.19 -1.09 -19.19
C ASP A 187 -27.93 0.44 -19.18
N ASP A 188 -26.99 0.91 -18.35
CA ASP A 188 -26.66 2.32 -18.25
C ASP A 188 -25.73 2.78 -19.38
N VAL A 189 -25.93 4.02 -19.80
CA VAL A 189 -24.98 4.72 -20.69
C VAL A 189 -24.06 5.56 -19.83
N VAL A 190 -22.76 5.27 -19.90
CA VAL A 190 -21.74 5.93 -19.09
C VAL A 190 -20.88 6.82 -19.97
N VAL A 191 -20.67 8.07 -19.56
CA VAL A 191 -19.74 9.01 -20.18
C VAL A 191 -18.55 9.23 -19.23
N ILE A 192 -17.34 9.03 -19.74
CA ILE A 192 -16.09 9.28 -19.03
C ILE A 192 -15.41 10.48 -19.72
N SER A 193 -15.09 11.51 -18.93
CA SER A 193 -14.46 12.75 -19.43
C SER A 193 -13.09 12.97 -18.79
#